data_b33c94ee36fbeb3bf69ea10cfe6bed82
#
_entry.id   b33c94ee36fbeb3bf69ea10cfe6bed82
#
_cell.length_a   1.000
_cell.length_b   1.000
_cell.length_c   1.000
_cell.angle_alpha   90.00
_cell.angle_beta   90.00
_cell.angle_gamma   90.00
#
_symmetry.space_group_name_H-M   'P 1'
#
loop_
_entity.id
_entity.type
_entity.pdbx_description
1 polymer ?
#
loop_
_entity_poly.entity_id
_entity_poly.type
_entity_poly.pdbx_seq_one_letter_code
_entity_poly.pdbx_strand_id
1 'polypeptide(L)'
;MSPRLQAIYHIRSDARSIEARARAIAVEQSVEMPLSAIADEFVHAEIVGRVEGIAEHEPGLFEVRISLAAQTVGGDPGQLINMLFGNTSLHDDVTLHDVALPAELVKGFGGPRHGLHELRRRVGAPARALTCSALKPQGLPPAGLADLALRFARGGVDYIKDDHGLADQAYSPFRARVDAVAEALRTLDPGGKTVRYVPSLAGHLDAMREQIDDAGRAGVDTVMVAPMIAGLSNFHRLVREHPTVAFVAHPTMAGAAQIAPSFLLGTLFRVLGADAVVFPNYGGRFGYSPDTCRALSRAALDGRDGLRPSVPVPAGGMTTDRVPEMLDFYGADVMLLIGGALLEAREQLTEATAAFVAKVRGHAYG
;
A
#
# COMPACT_ATOMS: atom_id res chain seq x y z
N MET A 1 21.90 -18.96 17.52
CA MET A 1 20.42 -18.87 17.46
C MET A 1 20.04 -18.30 16.10
N SER A 2 19.13 -18.95 15.43
CA SER A 2 18.60 -18.48 14.14
C SER A 2 17.86 -17.15 14.32
N PRO A 3 17.86 -16.23 13.32
CA PRO A 3 17.09 -15.00 13.37
C PRO A 3 15.61 -15.30 13.61
N ARG A 4 14.95 -14.48 14.45
CA ARG A 4 13.52 -14.60 14.71
C ARG A 4 12.81 -13.31 14.35
N LEU A 5 11.64 -13.41 13.77
CA LEU A 5 10.72 -12.31 13.63
C LEU A 5 9.83 -12.23 14.87
N GLN A 6 9.32 -11.07 15.21
CA GLN A 6 8.41 -10.89 16.33
C GLN A 6 7.05 -10.38 15.82
N ALA A 7 6.04 -11.24 15.93
CA ALA A 7 4.65 -10.88 15.64
C ALA A 7 3.98 -10.32 16.89
N ILE A 8 3.20 -9.27 16.73
CA ILE A 8 2.39 -8.63 17.77
C ILE A 8 0.93 -8.86 17.41
N TYR A 9 0.22 -9.57 18.27
CA TYR A 9 -1.20 -9.83 18.12
C TYR A 9 -2.00 -9.06 19.15
N HIS A 10 -3.16 -8.56 18.76
CA HIS A 10 -4.21 -8.15 19.67
C HIS A 10 -5.22 -9.27 19.79
N ILE A 11 -5.43 -9.77 21.01
CA ILE A 11 -6.28 -10.93 21.29
C ILE A 11 -7.36 -10.54 22.31
N ARG A 12 -8.63 -10.79 21.94
CA ARG A 12 -9.74 -10.68 22.90
C ARG A 12 -9.82 -11.93 23.73
N SER A 13 -9.67 -11.78 25.05
CA SER A 13 -9.64 -12.91 25.99
C SER A 13 -9.91 -12.43 27.42
N ASP A 14 -9.95 -13.35 28.37
CA ASP A 14 -9.88 -13.06 29.81
C ASP A 14 -8.49 -13.38 30.39
N ALA A 15 -8.19 -12.81 31.54
CA ALA A 15 -6.89 -12.94 32.19
C ALA A 15 -6.52 -14.39 32.59
N ARG A 16 -7.49 -15.31 32.68
CA ARG A 16 -7.22 -16.71 33.00
C ARG A 16 -6.87 -17.53 31.78
N SER A 17 -7.40 -17.16 30.64
CA SER A 17 -7.32 -17.91 29.37
C SER A 17 -6.22 -17.41 28.44
N ILE A 18 -5.80 -16.15 28.57
CA ILE A 18 -4.89 -15.50 27.60
C ILE A 18 -3.54 -16.23 27.45
N GLU A 19 -2.97 -16.74 28.53
CA GLU A 19 -1.68 -17.42 28.47
C GLU A 19 -1.75 -18.73 27.67
N ALA A 20 -2.80 -19.51 27.88
CA ALA A 20 -3.04 -20.74 27.11
C ALA A 20 -3.33 -20.41 25.64
N ARG A 21 -4.10 -19.35 25.38
CA ARG A 21 -4.40 -18.86 24.04
C ARG A 21 -3.16 -18.41 23.29
N ALA A 22 -2.28 -17.64 23.92
CA ALA A 22 -1.02 -17.19 23.34
C ALA A 22 -0.10 -18.36 22.97
N ARG A 23 0.00 -19.37 23.85
CA ARG A 23 0.78 -20.60 23.57
C ARG A 23 0.20 -21.39 22.41
N ALA A 24 -1.13 -21.50 22.32
CA ALA A 24 -1.78 -22.19 21.21
C ALA A 24 -1.46 -21.50 19.87
N ILE A 25 -1.52 -20.17 19.80
CA ILE A 25 -1.15 -19.40 18.60
C ILE A 25 0.34 -19.58 18.25
N ALA A 26 1.23 -19.55 19.26
CA ALA A 26 2.66 -19.75 19.03
C ALA A 26 2.97 -21.13 18.43
N VAL A 27 2.26 -22.17 18.86
CA VAL A 27 2.37 -23.53 18.31
C VAL A 27 1.77 -23.60 16.90
N GLU A 28 0.57 -23.05 16.71
CA GLU A 28 -0.15 -23.06 15.42
C GLU A 28 0.67 -22.38 14.31
N GLN A 29 1.24 -21.21 14.60
CA GLN A 29 2.02 -20.43 13.64
C GLN A 29 3.49 -20.91 13.47
N SER A 30 3.85 -22.05 14.06
CA SER A 30 5.21 -22.58 13.95
C SER A 30 5.27 -24.05 13.54
N VAL A 31 4.70 -24.97 14.34
CA VAL A 31 4.84 -26.42 14.14
C VAL A 31 3.50 -27.13 13.94
N GLU A 32 2.38 -26.48 14.26
CA GLU A 32 1.01 -26.99 14.06
C GLU A 32 0.76 -28.40 14.62
N MET A 33 1.44 -28.75 15.71
CA MET A 33 1.30 -30.07 16.33
C MET A 33 1.60 -30.02 17.83
N PRO A 34 1.10 -30.99 18.63
CA PRO A 34 1.42 -31.08 20.05
C PRO A 34 2.93 -31.18 20.27
N LEU A 35 3.48 -30.30 21.13
CA LEU A 35 4.92 -30.27 21.40
C LEU A 35 5.47 -31.61 21.93
N SER A 36 4.66 -32.39 22.67
CA SER A 36 5.02 -33.72 23.16
C SER A 36 5.25 -34.77 22.07
N ALA A 37 4.76 -34.51 20.84
CA ALA A 37 4.94 -35.38 19.69
C ALA A 37 6.18 -35.04 18.84
N ILE A 38 6.88 -33.95 19.16
CA ILE A 38 8.10 -33.53 18.47
C ILE A 38 9.29 -34.25 19.11
N ALA A 39 9.97 -35.11 18.36
CA ALA A 39 11.14 -35.84 18.83
C ALA A 39 12.48 -35.15 18.50
N ASP A 40 12.47 -34.21 17.53
CA ASP A 40 13.68 -33.54 17.07
C ASP A 40 14.02 -32.32 17.95
N GLU A 41 15.21 -32.33 18.53
CA GLU A 41 15.70 -31.27 19.41
C GLU A 41 15.89 -29.94 18.68
N PHE A 42 16.28 -29.95 17.42
CA PHE A 42 16.41 -28.73 16.61
C PHE A 42 15.05 -28.06 16.41
N VAL A 43 14.01 -28.85 16.11
CA VAL A 43 12.66 -28.31 15.97
C VAL A 43 12.19 -27.65 17.25
N HIS A 44 12.39 -28.30 18.41
CA HIS A 44 12.07 -27.71 19.72
C HIS A 44 12.83 -26.42 19.98
N ALA A 45 14.13 -26.42 19.76
CA ALA A 45 15.00 -25.30 20.11
C ALA A 45 14.89 -24.10 19.16
N GLU A 46 14.80 -24.36 17.85
CA GLU A 46 14.94 -23.31 16.83
C GLU A 46 13.64 -22.97 16.10
N ILE A 47 12.69 -23.93 15.94
CA ILE A 47 11.48 -23.71 15.12
C ILE A 47 10.27 -23.29 15.95
N VAL A 48 10.02 -23.95 17.08
CA VAL A 48 8.83 -23.68 17.90
C VAL A 48 8.68 -22.20 18.22
N GLY A 49 7.48 -21.67 18.03
CA GLY A 49 7.11 -20.29 18.37
C GLY A 49 7.17 -20.06 19.89
N ARG A 50 7.59 -18.86 20.30
CA ARG A 50 7.76 -18.51 21.71
C ARG A 50 6.92 -17.30 22.05
N VAL A 51 6.19 -17.41 23.17
CA VAL A 51 5.49 -16.25 23.75
C VAL A 51 6.54 -15.42 24.50
N GLU A 52 6.80 -14.20 24.00
CA GLU A 52 7.81 -13.30 24.57
C GLU A 52 7.19 -12.31 25.59
N GLY A 53 5.89 -12.09 25.51
CA GLY A 53 5.21 -11.20 26.44
C GLY A 53 3.70 -11.17 26.23
N ILE A 54 2.99 -10.89 27.31
CA ILE A 54 1.54 -10.67 27.33
C ILE A 54 1.29 -9.43 28.18
N ALA A 55 0.55 -8.46 27.67
CA ALA A 55 0.14 -7.28 28.41
C ALA A 55 -1.32 -6.95 28.09
N GLU A 56 -2.11 -6.64 29.10
CA GLU A 56 -3.47 -6.14 28.89
C GLU A 56 -3.37 -4.68 28.40
N HIS A 57 -3.89 -4.43 27.19
CA HIS A 57 -3.88 -3.11 26.54
C HIS A 57 -5.13 -2.31 26.91
N GLU A 58 -6.28 -2.98 26.90
CA GLU A 58 -7.58 -2.51 27.34
C GLU A 58 -8.31 -3.67 28.03
N PRO A 59 -9.33 -3.43 28.87
CA PRO A 59 -10.06 -4.51 29.52
C PRO A 59 -10.53 -5.59 28.53
N GLY A 60 -9.99 -6.80 28.69
CA GLY A 60 -10.30 -7.95 27.81
C GLY A 60 -9.62 -7.92 26.43
N LEU A 61 -8.72 -6.98 26.16
CA LEU A 61 -7.90 -6.93 24.96
C LEU A 61 -6.42 -7.00 25.34
N PHE A 62 -5.72 -8.02 24.89
CA PHE A 62 -4.32 -8.28 25.23
C PHE A 62 -3.42 -8.08 24.02
N GLU A 63 -2.30 -7.37 24.22
CA GLU A 63 -1.15 -7.39 23.31
C GLU A 63 -0.31 -8.62 23.64
N VAL A 64 -0.13 -9.50 22.66
CA VAL A 64 0.67 -10.73 22.78
C VAL A 64 1.81 -10.69 21.78
N ARG A 65 3.04 -10.83 22.27
CA ARG A 65 4.25 -10.88 21.45
C ARG A 65 4.70 -12.32 21.29
N ILE A 66 4.80 -12.78 20.05
CA ILE A 66 5.24 -14.13 19.71
C ILE A 66 6.42 -14.04 18.75
N SER A 67 7.53 -14.71 19.10
CA SER A 67 8.66 -14.83 18.19
C SER A 67 8.56 -16.13 17.37
N LEU A 68 8.79 -16.02 16.05
CA LEU A 68 8.77 -17.12 15.09
C LEU A 68 10.11 -17.22 14.37
N ALA A 69 10.51 -18.42 13.99
CA ALA A 69 11.78 -18.65 13.31
C ALA A 69 11.75 -18.05 11.88
N ALA A 70 12.63 -17.10 11.58
CA ALA A 70 12.67 -16.45 10.26
C ALA A 70 12.95 -17.42 9.11
N GLN A 71 13.66 -18.52 9.38
CA GLN A 71 13.96 -19.55 8.38
C GLN A 71 12.72 -20.29 7.85
N THR A 72 11.58 -20.27 8.57
CA THR A 72 10.32 -20.86 8.09
C THR A 72 9.63 -20.02 7.02
N VAL A 73 10.01 -18.75 6.89
CA VAL A 73 9.46 -17.82 5.90
C VAL A 73 10.14 -17.96 4.54
N GLY A 74 11.45 -18.17 4.51
CA GLY A 74 12.21 -18.08 3.26
C GLY A 74 12.14 -16.69 2.65
N GLY A 75 12.10 -16.58 1.33
CA GLY A 75 12.05 -15.32 0.57
C GLY A 75 10.69 -15.03 -0.08
N ASP A 76 9.62 -15.71 0.31
CA ASP A 76 8.29 -15.57 -0.29
C ASP A 76 7.34 -14.76 0.60
N PRO A 77 6.70 -13.68 0.09
CA PRO A 77 5.74 -12.88 0.84
C PRO A 77 4.46 -13.63 1.25
N GLY A 78 4.01 -14.57 0.43
CA GLY A 78 2.85 -15.41 0.77
C GLY A 78 3.17 -16.31 1.95
N GLN A 79 4.36 -16.93 1.96
CA GLN A 79 4.82 -17.72 3.09
C GLN A 79 5.04 -16.87 4.35
N LEU A 80 5.52 -15.63 4.20
CA LEU A 80 5.62 -14.71 5.35
C LEU A 80 4.25 -14.53 6.02
N ILE A 81 3.21 -14.18 5.27
CA ILE A 81 1.87 -13.99 5.82
C ILE A 81 1.28 -15.31 6.35
N ASN A 82 1.53 -16.43 5.69
CA ASN A 82 1.10 -17.74 6.16
C ASN A 82 1.69 -18.05 7.54
N MET A 83 2.98 -17.84 7.73
CA MET A 83 3.65 -18.07 9.02
C MET A 83 3.25 -17.04 10.09
N LEU A 84 2.90 -15.82 9.70
CA LEU A 84 2.46 -14.80 10.64
C LEU A 84 1.00 -14.98 11.06
N PHE A 85 0.11 -15.34 10.14
CA PHE A 85 -1.33 -15.25 10.38
C PHE A 85 -2.16 -16.26 9.56
N GLY A 86 -1.58 -17.34 9.07
CA GLY A 86 -2.26 -18.36 8.26
C GLY A 86 -3.54 -18.89 8.93
N ASN A 87 -3.49 -20.01 9.59
CA ASN A 87 -4.65 -20.61 10.27
C ASN A 87 -5.19 -19.73 11.41
N THR A 88 -4.34 -18.94 12.08
CA THR A 88 -4.78 -18.02 13.13
C THR A 88 -5.77 -16.97 12.62
N SER A 89 -5.77 -16.65 11.33
CA SER A 89 -6.73 -15.73 10.69
C SER A 89 -8.18 -16.26 10.70
N LEU A 90 -8.38 -17.54 10.95
CA LEU A 90 -9.71 -18.16 11.04
C LEU A 90 -10.40 -17.89 12.39
N HIS A 91 -9.70 -17.30 13.33
CA HIS A 91 -10.22 -16.91 14.64
C HIS A 91 -10.67 -15.45 14.62
N ASP A 92 -11.85 -15.16 15.14
CA ASP A 92 -12.44 -13.81 15.18
C ASP A 92 -11.95 -12.96 16.36
N ASP A 93 -11.29 -13.59 17.33
CA ASP A 93 -10.76 -12.98 18.54
C ASP A 93 -9.31 -12.44 18.36
N VAL A 94 -8.66 -12.68 17.21
CA VAL A 94 -7.25 -12.36 17.00
C VAL A 94 -7.08 -11.40 15.82
N THR A 95 -6.26 -10.37 16.02
CA THR A 95 -5.80 -9.45 14.96
C THR A 95 -4.27 -9.44 14.93
N LEU A 96 -3.67 -9.62 13.77
CA LEU A 96 -2.24 -9.34 13.59
C LEU A 96 -2.03 -7.83 13.60
N HIS A 97 -1.39 -7.31 14.65
CA HIS A 97 -1.29 -5.87 14.88
C HIS A 97 -0.03 -5.26 14.26
N ASP A 98 1.14 -5.87 14.49
CA ASP A 98 2.42 -5.40 13.94
C ASP A 98 3.43 -6.55 13.87
N VAL A 99 4.52 -6.35 13.13
CA VAL A 99 5.62 -7.32 13.03
C VAL A 99 6.97 -6.62 12.97
N ALA A 100 7.90 -7.03 13.83
CA ALA A 100 9.31 -6.69 13.68
C ALA A 100 10.01 -7.78 12.87
N LEU A 101 10.50 -7.42 11.68
CA LEU A 101 11.20 -8.31 10.78
C LEU A 101 12.72 -8.21 11.00
N PRO A 102 13.47 -9.33 10.98
CA PRO A 102 14.94 -9.29 10.95
C PRO A 102 15.46 -8.55 9.71
N ALA A 103 16.57 -7.86 9.87
CA ALA A 103 17.18 -7.05 8.82
C ALA A 103 17.47 -7.86 7.53
N GLU A 104 17.84 -9.13 7.68
CA GLU A 104 18.10 -10.03 6.54
C GLU A 104 16.83 -10.28 5.71
N LEU A 105 15.66 -10.47 6.35
CA LEU A 105 14.39 -10.62 5.64
C LEU A 105 14.00 -9.31 4.94
N VAL A 106 14.08 -8.18 5.65
CA VAL A 106 13.82 -6.86 5.06
C VAL A 106 14.68 -6.61 3.84
N LYS A 107 15.99 -6.88 3.95
CA LYS A 107 16.94 -6.77 2.83
C LYS A 107 16.60 -7.74 1.70
N GLY A 108 16.16 -8.95 2.02
CA GLY A 108 15.75 -9.97 1.05
C GLY A 108 14.55 -9.52 0.21
N PHE A 109 13.55 -8.92 0.81
CA PHE A 109 12.41 -8.34 0.13
C PHE A 109 12.77 -7.06 -0.64
N GLY A 110 13.65 -6.22 -0.12
CA GLY A 110 14.31 -5.11 -0.83
C GLY A 110 13.57 -3.78 -0.79
N GLY A 111 12.30 -3.72 -0.45
CA GLY A 111 11.51 -2.48 -0.32
C GLY A 111 11.35 -1.65 -1.60
N PRO A 112 10.93 -0.40 -1.47
CA PRO A 112 10.67 0.50 -2.59
C PRO A 112 11.92 0.75 -3.44
N ARG A 113 11.76 0.68 -4.76
CA ARG A 113 12.85 0.96 -5.71
C ARG A 113 13.06 2.46 -5.91
N HIS A 114 11.98 3.21 -5.89
CA HIS A 114 11.95 4.65 -6.18
C HIS A 114 11.59 5.45 -4.92
N GLY A 115 10.45 5.18 -4.30
CA GLY A 115 10.00 5.82 -3.08
C GLY A 115 9.70 7.32 -3.25
N LEU A 116 9.51 8.01 -2.11
CA LEU A 116 9.09 9.40 -2.05
C LEU A 116 9.97 10.35 -2.85
N HIS A 117 11.28 10.28 -2.68
CA HIS A 117 12.20 11.24 -3.29
C HIS A 117 12.21 11.16 -4.82
N GLU A 118 12.19 9.95 -5.35
CA GLU A 118 12.18 9.74 -6.80
C GLU A 118 10.82 10.11 -7.42
N LEU A 119 9.70 9.77 -6.77
CA LEU A 119 8.38 10.17 -7.26
C LEU A 119 8.26 11.71 -7.32
N ARG A 120 8.78 12.41 -6.32
CA ARG A 120 8.85 13.89 -6.35
C ARG A 120 9.73 14.41 -7.48
N ARG A 121 10.89 13.80 -7.67
CA ARG A 121 11.83 14.20 -8.72
C ARG A 121 11.21 14.08 -10.11
N ARG A 122 10.44 13.01 -10.35
CA ARG A 122 9.77 12.76 -11.65
C ARG A 122 8.82 13.87 -12.07
N VAL A 123 8.26 14.63 -11.15
CA VAL A 123 7.28 15.69 -11.41
C VAL A 123 7.78 17.09 -10.96
N GLY A 124 9.06 17.21 -10.67
CA GLY A 124 9.67 18.50 -10.29
C GLY A 124 9.13 19.11 -9.00
N ALA A 125 8.75 18.27 -8.02
CA ALA A 125 8.15 18.69 -6.74
C ALA A 125 9.01 18.32 -5.51
N PRO A 126 10.27 18.77 -5.38
CA PRO A 126 11.22 18.22 -4.40
C PRO A 126 10.85 18.48 -2.94
N ALA A 127 10.10 19.54 -2.64
CA ALA A 127 9.90 20.02 -1.27
C ALA A 127 8.43 20.20 -0.84
N ARG A 128 7.48 19.75 -1.64
CA ARG A 128 6.04 19.89 -1.34
C ARG A 128 5.31 18.55 -1.38
N ALA A 129 4.11 18.53 -0.84
CA ALA A 129 3.20 17.41 -1.06
C ALA A 129 2.88 17.24 -2.56
N LEU A 130 2.66 16.00 -2.96
CA LEU A 130 2.24 15.63 -4.29
C LEU A 130 0.72 15.71 -4.42
N THR A 131 0.25 15.94 -5.65
CA THR A 131 -1.18 15.97 -5.99
C THR A 131 -1.52 14.82 -6.92
N CYS A 132 -2.65 14.16 -6.68
CA CYS A 132 -3.13 13.06 -7.49
C CYS A 132 -4.63 13.16 -7.74
N SER A 133 -5.08 12.73 -8.92
CA SER A 133 -6.48 12.51 -9.21
C SER A 133 -6.72 11.15 -9.86
N ALA A 134 -7.99 10.76 -10.03
CA ALA A 134 -8.37 9.46 -10.55
C ALA A 134 -9.32 9.58 -11.74
N LEU A 135 -9.06 8.82 -12.81
CA LEU A 135 -9.91 8.72 -13.98
C LEU A 135 -11.18 7.93 -13.66
N LYS A 136 -12.32 8.59 -13.74
CA LYS A 136 -13.68 8.09 -13.45
C LYS A 136 -14.70 8.77 -14.36
N PRO A 137 -15.89 8.19 -14.56
CA PRO A 137 -16.34 6.88 -14.07
C PRO A 137 -15.81 5.72 -14.90
N GLN A 138 -16.01 4.50 -14.43
CA GLN A 138 -15.94 3.30 -15.26
C GLN A 138 -16.98 3.40 -16.39
N GLY A 139 -16.74 2.67 -17.51
CA GLY A 139 -17.62 2.69 -18.68
C GLY A 139 -17.19 3.68 -19.75
N LEU A 140 -16.28 4.59 -19.46
CA LEU A 140 -15.76 5.50 -20.49
C LEU A 140 -14.78 4.77 -21.44
N PRO A 141 -14.88 5.07 -22.76
CA PRO A 141 -13.92 4.58 -23.72
C PRO A 141 -12.55 5.27 -23.55
N PRO A 142 -11.47 4.73 -24.15
CA PRO A 142 -10.12 5.30 -24.07
C PRO A 142 -10.03 6.79 -24.36
N ALA A 143 -10.73 7.28 -25.39
CA ALA A 143 -10.76 8.70 -25.75
C ALA A 143 -11.38 9.59 -24.65
N GLY A 144 -12.45 9.12 -23.99
CA GLY A 144 -13.08 9.85 -22.89
C GLY A 144 -12.17 9.93 -21.66
N LEU A 145 -11.43 8.86 -21.35
CA LEU A 145 -10.44 8.86 -20.25
C LEU A 145 -9.23 9.74 -20.59
N ALA A 146 -8.81 9.78 -21.85
CA ALA A 146 -7.74 10.67 -22.33
C ALA A 146 -8.14 12.16 -22.21
N ASP A 147 -9.39 12.53 -22.54
CA ASP A 147 -9.89 13.89 -22.34
C ASP A 147 -9.88 14.30 -20.87
N LEU A 148 -10.37 13.43 -19.97
CA LEU A 148 -10.30 13.68 -18.54
C LEU A 148 -8.86 13.85 -18.05
N ALA A 149 -7.94 13.00 -18.50
CA ALA A 149 -6.52 13.11 -18.15
C ALA A 149 -5.93 14.46 -18.60
N LEU A 150 -6.25 14.91 -19.81
CA LEU A 150 -5.85 16.23 -20.31
C LEU A 150 -6.36 17.38 -19.44
N ARG A 151 -7.61 17.32 -19.03
CA ARG A 151 -8.23 18.36 -18.19
C ARG A 151 -7.57 18.41 -16.79
N PHE A 152 -7.29 17.27 -16.17
CA PHE A 152 -6.52 17.20 -14.93
C PHE A 152 -5.09 17.73 -15.12
N ALA A 153 -4.41 17.34 -16.19
CA ALA A 153 -3.04 17.76 -16.47
C ALA A 153 -2.95 19.27 -16.71
N ARG A 154 -3.92 19.88 -17.44
CA ARG A 154 -4.03 21.35 -17.59
C ARG A 154 -4.21 22.07 -16.28
N GLY A 155 -4.89 21.44 -15.29
CA GLY A 155 -5.00 21.93 -13.92
C GLY A 155 -3.71 21.79 -13.11
N GLY A 156 -2.69 21.11 -13.64
CA GLY A 156 -1.34 21.04 -13.07
C GLY A 156 -1.17 19.97 -11.97
N VAL A 157 -2.03 18.93 -11.91
CA VAL A 157 -1.88 17.80 -11.01
C VAL A 157 -0.62 16.99 -11.34
N ASP A 158 0.06 16.44 -10.34
CA ASP A 158 1.32 15.72 -10.52
C ASP A 158 1.11 14.28 -11.03
N TYR A 159 0.10 13.59 -10.51
CA TYR A 159 -0.21 12.20 -10.85
C TYR A 159 -1.67 12.04 -11.24
N ILE A 160 -1.92 11.24 -12.27
CA ILE A 160 -3.27 10.85 -12.72
C ILE A 160 -3.30 9.34 -12.75
N LYS A 161 -4.11 8.73 -11.88
CA LYS A 161 -4.24 7.28 -11.84
C LYS A 161 -5.56 6.81 -12.45
N ASP A 162 -5.56 5.58 -12.94
CA ASP A 162 -6.81 4.88 -13.23
C ASP A 162 -7.68 4.76 -11.97
N ASP A 163 -8.98 4.67 -12.11
CA ASP A 163 -9.79 4.06 -11.05
C ASP A 163 -9.35 2.62 -10.83
N HIS A 164 -9.40 2.16 -9.57
CA HIS A 164 -8.99 0.79 -9.24
C HIS A 164 -9.85 -0.30 -9.91
N GLY A 165 -11.05 0.06 -10.37
CA GLY A 165 -11.93 -0.82 -11.11
C GLY A 165 -11.66 -0.86 -12.62
N LEU A 166 -10.79 0.00 -13.15
CA LEU A 166 -10.35 -0.09 -14.55
C LEU A 166 -9.34 -1.23 -14.67
N ALA A 167 -9.68 -2.20 -15.47
CA ALA A 167 -8.85 -3.38 -15.78
C ALA A 167 -8.65 -3.47 -17.30
N ASP A 168 -9.00 -4.59 -17.90
CA ASP A 168 -8.95 -4.80 -19.36
C ASP A 168 -10.37 -5.10 -19.88
N GLN A 169 -11.31 -4.19 -19.63
CA GLN A 169 -12.69 -4.34 -20.07
C GLN A 169 -12.87 -3.99 -21.54
N ALA A 170 -13.85 -4.63 -22.20
CA ALA A 170 -14.12 -4.46 -23.62
C ALA A 170 -14.42 -2.99 -24.02
N TYR A 171 -15.03 -2.19 -23.12
CA TYR A 171 -15.30 -0.77 -23.38
C TYR A 171 -14.04 0.11 -23.25
N SER A 172 -12.99 -0.37 -22.59
CA SER A 172 -11.71 0.32 -22.40
C SER A 172 -10.57 -0.69 -22.24
N PRO A 173 -10.15 -1.36 -23.33
CA PRO A 173 -9.03 -2.31 -23.28
C PRO A 173 -7.78 -1.62 -22.74
N PHE A 174 -7.01 -2.34 -21.92
CA PHE A 174 -5.86 -1.79 -21.18
C PHE A 174 -4.90 -1.03 -22.11
N ARG A 175 -4.41 -1.70 -23.14
CA ARG A 175 -3.46 -1.12 -24.09
C ARG A 175 -4.02 0.12 -24.78
N ALA A 176 -5.25 0.05 -25.31
CA ALA A 176 -5.87 1.17 -26.00
C ALA A 176 -6.06 2.39 -25.07
N ARG A 177 -6.40 2.15 -23.79
CA ARG A 177 -6.52 3.21 -22.78
C ARG A 177 -5.16 3.83 -22.47
N VAL A 178 -4.15 3.01 -22.24
CA VAL A 178 -2.80 3.48 -21.90
C VAL A 178 -2.22 4.31 -23.04
N ASP A 179 -2.34 3.82 -24.28
CA ASP A 179 -1.87 4.53 -25.47
C ASP A 179 -2.58 5.89 -25.63
N ALA A 180 -3.93 5.93 -25.49
CA ALA A 180 -4.71 7.14 -25.63
C ALA A 180 -4.39 8.20 -24.55
N VAL A 181 -4.29 7.78 -23.28
CA VAL A 181 -3.98 8.69 -22.17
C VAL A 181 -2.54 9.20 -22.28
N ALA A 182 -1.58 8.30 -22.53
CA ALA A 182 -0.17 8.69 -22.68
C ALA A 182 0.05 9.66 -23.85
N GLU A 183 -0.59 9.41 -24.99
CA GLU A 183 -0.55 10.32 -26.15
C GLU A 183 -1.12 11.69 -25.80
N ALA A 184 -2.29 11.73 -25.17
CA ALA A 184 -2.91 12.98 -24.75
C ALA A 184 -2.00 13.79 -23.82
N LEU A 185 -1.39 13.16 -22.83
CA LEU A 185 -0.48 13.84 -21.89
C LEU A 185 0.80 14.34 -22.58
N ARG A 186 1.34 13.62 -23.56
CA ARG A 186 2.50 14.07 -24.36
C ARG A 186 2.25 15.36 -25.13
N THR A 187 1.02 15.63 -25.53
CA THR A 187 0.68 16.89 -26.21
C THR A 187 0.86 18.11 -25.31
N LEU A 188 0.68 17.97 -23.98
CA LEU A 188 0.87 19.05 -23.02
C LEU A 188 2.27 19.08 -22.41
N ASP A 189 2.85 17.93 -22.21
CA ASP A 189 4.15 17.76 -21.54
C ASP A 189 5.04 16.79 -22.31
N PRO A 190 5.60 17.23 -23.46
CA PRO A 190 6.43 16.37 -24.32
C PRO A 190 7.65 15.78 -23.61
N GLY A 191 8.12 16.45 -22.54
CA GLY A 191 9.25 15.99 -21.73
C GLY A 191 8.88 15.07 -20.59
N GLY A 192 7.58 14.86 -20.34
CA GLY A 192 7.07 14.02 -19.25
C GLY A 192 7.56 14.45 -17.86
N LYS A 193 7.71 15.76 -17.61
CA LYS A 193 8.33 16.27 -16.38
C LYS A 193 7.35 16.83 -15.35
N THR A 194 6.10 17.02 -15.73
CA THR A 194 5.12 17.71 -14.89
C THR A 194 3.93 16.86 -14.50
N VAL A 195 3.60 15.81 -15.25
CA VAL A 195 2.49 14.90 -14.93
C VAL A 195 2.85 13.45 -15.24
N ARG A 196 2.40 12.53 -14.40
CA ARG A 196 2.58 11.09 -14.59
C ARG A 196 1.25 10.36 -14.61
N TYR A 197 1.09 9.45 -15.57
CA TYR A 197 -0.03 8.53 -15.62
C TYR A 197 0.28 7.24 -14.86
N VAL A 198 -0.72 6.70 -14.17
CA VAL A 198 -0.61 5.50 -13.33
C VAL A 198 -1.74 4.54 -13.68
N PRO A 199 -1.60 3.70 -14.73
CA PRO A 199 -2.59 2.70 -15.08
C PRO A 199 -2.70 1.61 -14.02
N SER A 200 -3.91 1.05 -13.87
CA SER A 200 -4.20 -0.05 -12.94
C SER A 200 -3.98 -1.38 -13.61
N LEU A 201 -3.07 -2.19 -13.07
CA LEU A 201 -2.83 -3.56 -13.53
C LEU A 201 -3.88 -4.51 -12.95
N ALA A 202 -4.32 -5.48 -13.74
CA ALA A 202 -5.30 -6.49 -13.33
C ALA A 202 -5.14 -7.79 -14.11
N GLY A 203 -5.56 -8.90 -13.51
CA GLY A 203 -5.48 -10.22 -14.11
C GLY A 203 -4.45 -11.13 -13.42
N HIS A 204 -4.09 -12.22 -14.08
CA HIS A 204 -3.03 -13.11 -13.62
C HIS A 204 -1.64 -12.50 -13.84
N LEU A 205 -0.61 -13.14 -13.28
CA LEU A 205 0.75 -12.58 -13.27
C LEU A 205 1.28 -12.25 -14.67
N ASP A 206 1.07 -13.15 -15.64
CA ASP A 206 1.57 -12.93 -17.00
C ASP A 206 0.84 -11.79 -17.72
N ALA A 207 -0.49 -11.68 -17.52
CA ALA A 207 -1.24 -10.53 -18.03
C ALA A 207 -0.74 -9.20 -17.44
N MET A 208 -0.42 -9.17 -16.14
CA MET A 208 0.14 -7.97 -15.51
C MET A 208 1.55 -7.64 -16.05
N ARG A 209 2.37 -8.63 -16.38
CA ARG A 209 3.67 -8.42 -17.06
C ARG A 209 3.48 -7.79 -18.45
N GLU A 210 2.57 -8.35 -19.26
CA GLU A 210 2.23 -7.79 -20.58
C GLU A 210 1.72 -6.35 -20.47
N GLN A 211 0.90 -6.06 -19.46
CA GLN A 211 0.40 -4.71 -19.20
C GLN A 211 1.53 -3.74 -18.81
N ILE A 212 2.53 -4.18 -18.04
CA ILE A 212 3.70 -3.35 -17.73
C ILE A 212 4.51 -3.07 -18.99
N ASP A 213 4.69 -4.06 -19.87
CA ASP A 213 5.39 -3.89 -21.14
C ASP A 213 4.63 -2.93 -22.07
N ASP A 214 3.30 -3.03 -22.15
CA ASP A 214 2.44 -2.10 -22.88
C ASP A 214 2.58 -0.66 -22.33
N ALA A 215 2.53 -0.49 -21.01
CA ALA A 215 2.72 0.79 -20.34
C ALA A 215 4.12 1.36 -20.65
N GLY A 216 5.15 0.55 -20.58
CA GLY A 216 6.53 0.94 -20.93
C GLY A 216 6.68 1.40 -22.38
N ARG A 217 6.05 0.72 -23.34
CA ARG A 217 6.02 1.14 -24.76
C ARG A 217 5.34 2.50 -24.95
N ALA A 218 4.34 2.81 -24.14
CA ALA A 218 3.68 4.12 -24.14
C ALA A 218 4.47 5.20 -23.37
N GLY A 219 5.63 4.86 -22.77
CA GLY A 219 6.44 5.79 -21.99
C GLY A 219 5.95 5.98 -20.54
N VAL A 220 5.10 5.08 -20.05
CA VAL A 220 4.59 5.10 -18.66
C VAL A 220 5.54 4.31 -17.77
N ASP A 221 5.98 4.92 -16.69
CA ASP A 221 6.98 4.39 -15.74
C ASP A 221 6.43 4.16 -14.32
N THR A 222 5.14 4.29 -14.14
CA THR A 222 4.47 4.13 -12.85
C THR A 222 3.15 3.38 -13.05
N VAL A 223 2.90 2.35 -12.26
CA VAL A 223 1.69 1.51 -12.35
C VAL A 223 1.04 1.32 -10.98
N MET A 224 -0.23 0.96 -10.95
CA MET A 224 -0.95 0.64 -9.72
C MET A 224 -1.35 -0.83 -9.68
N VAL A 225 -1.21 -1.45 -8.52
CA VAL A 225 -1.62 -2.84 -8.25
C VAL A 225 -2.41 -2.88 -6.94
N ALA A 226 -3.40 -3.75 -6.84
CA ALA A 226 -4.05 -4.11 -5.57
C ALA A 226 -3.42 -5.41 -5.02
N PRO A 227 -2.44 -5.35 -4.09
CA PRO A 227 -1.67 -6.53 -3.69
C PRO A 227 -2.52 -7.64 -3.07
N MET A 228 -3.62 -7.28 -2.37
CA MET A 228 -4.54 -8.26 -1.78
C MET A 228 -5.41 -8.98 -2.82
N ILE A 229 -5.52 -8.46 -4.03
CA ILE A 229 -6.20 -9.12 -5.17
C ILE A 229 -5.20 -9.87 -6.04
N ALA A 230 -4.09 -9.24 -6.39
CA ALA A 230 -3.06 -9.82 -7.23
C ALA A 230 -2.29 -10.97 -6.55
N GLY A 231 -2.30 -10.99 -5.21
CA GLY A 231 -1.45 -11.82 -4.37
C GLY A 231 -0.12 -11.13 -4.03
N LEU A 232 0.27 -11.21 -2.77
CA LEU A 232 1.49 -10.54 -2.26
C LEU A 232 2.75 -11.03 -2.97
N SER A 233 2.86 -12.34 -3.22
CA SER A 233 4.00 -12.94 -3.95
C SER A 233 4.06 -12.44 -5.40
N ASN A 234 2.92 -12.33 -6.08
CA ASN A 234 2.86 -11.80 -7.45
C ASN A 234 3.23 -10.31 -7.48
N PHE A 235 2.70 -9.52 -6.54
CA PHE A 235 3.06 -8.10 -6.42
C PHE A 235 4.57 -7.92 -6.25
N HIS A 236 5.15 -8.62 -5.27
CA HIS A 236 6.60 -8.56 -5.02
C HIS A 236 7.41 -9.03 -6.22
N ARG A 237 6.96 -10.07 -6.91
CA ARG A 237 7.60 -10.59 -8.13
C ARG A 237 7.65 -9.53 -9.23
N LEU A 238 6.53 -8.82 -9.48
CA LEU A 238 6.48 -7.72 -10.46
C LEU A 238 7.46 -6.60 -10.11
N VAL A 239 7.51 -6.18 -8.84
CA VAL A 239 8.48 -5.17 -8.37
C VAL A 239 9.93 -5.60 -8.62
N ARG A 240 10.24 -6.88 -8.41
CA ARG A 240 11.60 -7.41 -8.61
C ARG A 240 11.99 -7.48 -10.09
N GLU A 241 11.07 -7.84 -10.95
CA GLU A 241 11.27 -8.00 -12.40
C GLU A 241 11.34 -6.67 -13.14
N HIS A 242 10.66 -5.62 -12.65
CA HIS A 242 10.56 -4.32 -13.32
C HIS A 242 11.19 -3.18 -12.49
N PRO A 243 12.53 -3.16 -12.31
CA PRO A 243 13.21 -2.24 -11.38
C PRO A 243 13.15 -0.76 -11.80
N THR A 244 12.75 -0.45 -13.02
CA THR A 244 12.59 0.93 -13.54
C THR A 244 11.18 1.48 -13.37
N VAL A 245 10.21 0.62 -13.03
CA VAL A 245 8.80 0.96 -12.85
C VAL A 245 8.52 1.23 -11.38
N ALA A 246 7.82 2.32 -11.09
CA ALA A 246 7.33 2.60 -9.74
C ALA A 246 5.96 1.95 -9.53
N PHE A 247 5.75 1.41 -8.33
CA PHE A 247 4.53 0.68 -7.98
C PHE A 247 3.73 1.40 -6.90
N VAL A 248 2.48 1.74 -7.25
CA VAL A 248 1.48 2.28 -6.32
C VAL A 248 0.60 1.12 -5.82
N ALA A 249 0.60 0.85 -4.53
CA ALA A 249 -0.25 -0.17 -3.94
C ALA A 249 -1.64 0.38 -3.60
N HIS A 250 -2.70 -0.33 -4.01
CA HIS A 250 -4.08 0.05 -3.72
C HIS A 250 -4.68 -0.85 -2.62
N PRO A 251 -5.47 -0.31 -1.66
CA PRO A 251 -5.95 -1.03 -0.49
C PRO A 251 -7.15 -1.95 -0.74
N THR A 252 -7.55 -2.19 -1.99
CA THR A 252 -8.69 -3.06 -2.29
C THR A 252 -8.52 -4.42 -1.64
N MET A 253 -9.55 -4.92 -0.96
CA MET A 253 -9.59 -6.15 -0.16
C MET A 253 -8.74 -6.14 1.13
N ALA A 254 -8.00 -5.09 1.43
CA ALA A 254 -7.23 -5.02 2.68
C ALA A 254 -8.14 -5.04 3.94
N GLY A 255 -9.35 -4.53 3.83
CA GLY A 255 -10.33 -4.55 4.93
C GLY A 255 -10.92 -5.93 5.24
N ALA A 256 -10.73 -6.92 4.37
CA ALA A 256 -11.17 -8.30 4.62
C ALA A 256 -10.21 -9.09 5.52
N ALA A 257 -8.97 -8.63 5.66
CA ALA A 257 -7.98 -9.25 6.53
C ALA A 257 -8.11 -8.72 7.97
N GLN A 258 -7.95 -9.60 8.95
CA GLN A 258 -7.84 -9.22 10.36
C GLN A 258 -6.39 -8.80 10.68
N ILE A 259 -5.90 -7.82 9.93
CA ILE A 259 -4.54 -7.27 10.03
C ILE A 259 -4.65 -5.76 10.19
N ALA A 260 -3.93 -5.21 11.15
CA ALA A 260 -3.95 -3.77 11.37
C ALA A 260 -3.52 -3.00 10.11
N PRO A 261 -4.25 -1.95 9.72
CA PRO A 261 -3.94 -1.18 8.50
C PRO A 261 -2.53 -0.58 8.49
N SER A 262 -2.00 -0.15 9.63
CA SER A 262 -0.63 0.37 9.76
C SER A 262 0.42 -0.66 9.37
N PHE A 263 0.25 -1.91 9.78
CA PHE A 263 1.14 -2.99 9.39
C PHE A 263 0.92 -3.39 7.93
N LEU A 264 -0.31 -3.73 7.53
CA LEU A 264 -0.60 -4.25 6.18
C LEU A 264 -0.25 -3.23 5.09
N LEU A 265 -0.81 -2.01 5.20
CA LEU A 265 -0.66 -0.98 4.16
C LEU A 265 0.63 -0.17 4.35
N GLY A 266 0.98 0.19 5.59
CA GLY A 266 2.16 1.02 5.87
C GLY A 266 3.47 0.24 5.81
N THR A 267 3.57 -0.84 6.57
CA THR A 267 4.83 -1.61 6.71
C THR A 267 4.97 -2.68 5.63
N LEU A 268 4.01 -3.61 5.53
CA LEU A 268 4.15 -4.79 4.68
C LEU A 268 4.23 -4.41 3.19
N PHE A 269 3.31 -3.60 2.69
CA PHE A 269 3.34 -3.21 1.27
C PHE A 269 4.64 -2.46 0.93
N ARG A 270 5.16 -1.63 1.84
CA ARG A 270 6.45 -0.98 1.67
C ARG A 270 7.59 -2.00 1.63
N VAL A 271 7.67 -2.92 2.57
CA VAL A 271 8.71 -3.98 2.60
C VAL A 271 8.70 -4.78 1.30
N LEU A 272 7.53 -5.03 0.72
CA LEU A 272 7.37 -5.74 -0.54
C LEU A 272 7.61 -4.89 -1.80
N GLY A 273 7.85 -3.59 -1.65
CA GLY A 273 8.32 -2.72 -2.72
C GLY A 273 7.33 -1.70 -3.25
N ALA A 274 6.24 -1.40 -2.53
CA ALA A 274 5.36 -0.29 -2.90
C ALA A 274 6.09 1.05 -2.77
N ASP A 275 6.17 1.84 -3.84
CA ASP A 275 6.73 3.19 -3.83
C ASP A 275 5.74 4.21 -3.29
N ALA A 276 4.45 3.93 -3.40
CA ALA A 276 3.36 4.70 -2.81
C ALA A 276 2.23 3.76 -2.35
N VAL A 277 1.51 4.14 -1.31
CA VAL A 277 0.42 3.33 -0.74
C VAL A 277 -0.83 4.17 -0.57
N VAL A 278 -1.89 3.79 -1.30
CA VAL A 278 -3.21 4.40 -1.16
C VAL A 278 -3.91 3.83 0.08
N PHE A 279 -4.56 4.69 0.85
CA PHE A 279 -5.34 4.28 2.01
C PHE A 279 -6.53 5.22 2.27
N PRO A 280 -7.59 4.73 2.96
CA PRO A 280 -8.71 5.56 3.36
C PRO A 280 -8.29 6.67 4.33
N ASN A 281 -8.64 7.93 4.02
CA ASN A 281 -8.41 9.05 4.92
C ASN A 281 -9.49 9.13 6.00
N TYR A 282 -9.12 9.64 7.19
CA TYR A 282 -10.09 9.93 8.25
C TYR A 282 -11.10 11.01 7.84
N GLY A 283 -12.32 10.91 8.35
CA GLY A 283 -13.42 11.81 7.98
C GLY A 283 -13.86 11.70 6.51
N GLY A 284 -13.42 10.66 5.80
CA GLY A 284 -13.85 10.32 4.46
C GLY A 284 -14.98 9.27 4.45
N ARG A 285 -15.10 8.52 3.34
CA ARG A 285 -16.15 7.50 3.17
C ARG A 285 -15.95 6.22 3.97
N PHE A 286 -14.77 6.01 4.51
CA PHE A 286 -14.39 4.82 5.26
C PHE A 286 -14.06 5.17 6.71
N GLY A 287 -14.23 4.24 7.63
CA GLY A 287 -14.19 4.49 9.07
C GLY A 287 -12.80 4.55 9.71
N TYR A 288 -11.73 4.92 8.97
CA TYR A 288 -10.41 5.06 9.60
C TYR A 288 -10.35 6.27 10.53
N SER A 289 -9.77 6.07 11.72
CA SER A 289 -9.56 7.15 12.69
C SER A 289 -8.34 8.01 12.31
N PRO A 290 -8.21 9.23 12.84
CA PRO A 290 -6.99 10.02 12.70
C PRO A 290 -5.74 9.28 13.17
N ASP A 291 -5.83 8.53 14.28
CA ASP A 291 -4.69 7.78 14.81
C ASP A 291 -4.28 6.62 13.89
N THR A 292 -5.24 5.89 13.32
CA THR A 292 -4.96 4.88 12.29
C THR A 292 -4.25 5.49 11.08
N CYS A 293 -4.74 6.62 10.58
CA CYS A 293 -4.14 7.31 9.44
C CYS A 293 -2.72 7.83 9.75
N ARG A 294 -2.50 8.34 10.96
CA ARG A 294 -1.18 8.80 11.41
C ARG A 294 -0.19 7.65 11.55
N ALA A 295 -0.61 6.54 12.16
CA ALA A 295 0.21 5.34 12.31
C ALA A 295 0.60 4.77 10.95
N LEU A 296 -0.37 4.70 10.00
CA LEU A 296 -0.15 4.20 8.65
C LEU A 296 0.84 5.10 7.87
N SER A 297 0.66 6.41 7.91
CA SER A 297 1.56 7.38 7.26
C SER A 297 2.98 7.28 7.82
N ARG A 298 3.12 7.18 9.15
CA ARG A 298 4.43 6.98 9.79
C ARG A 298 5.08 5.68 9.36
N ALA A 299 4.33 4.58 9.34
CA ALA A 299 4.86 3.27 8.91
C ALA A 299 5.32 3.27 7.45
N ALA A 300 4.59 3.96 6.56
CA ALA A 300 4.98 4.11 5.15
C ALA A 300 6.27 4.94 4.98
N LEU A 301 6.47 5.96 5.82
CA LEU A 301 7.62 6.87 5.77
C LEU A 301 8.82 6.39 6.62
N ASP A 302 8.66 5.34 7.41
CA ASP A 302 9.67 4.90 8.38
C ASP A 302 11.02 4.59 7.68
N GLY A 303 12.05 5.31 8.10
CA GLY A 303 13.42 5.12 7.60
C GLY A 303 14.21 4.01 8.30
N ARG A 304 13.62 3.32 9.28
CA ARG A 304 14.24 2.15 9.92
C ARG A 304 14.49 1.07 8.86
N ASP A 305 15.39 0.15 9.14
CA ASP A 305 15.75 -0.96 8.26
C ASP A 305 16.43 -0.58 6.93
N GLY A 306 16.77 0.69 6.73
CA GLY A 306 17.45 1.17 5.52
C GLY A 306 16.61 1.17 4.25
N LEU A 307 15.28 0.95 4.36
CA LEU A 307 14.37 1.04 3.23
C LEU A 307 14.04 2.49 2.87
N ARG A 308 13.82 2.74 1.59
CA ARG A 308 13.29 4.03 1.14
C ARG A 308 11.88 4.26 1.68
N PRO A 309 11.49 5.51 2.00
CA PRO A 309 10.13 5.83 2.36
C PRO A 309 9.17 5.64 1.17
N SER A 310 8.02 4.99 1.41
CA SER A 310 6.90 4.98 0.49
C SER A 310 6.06 6.23 0.67
N VAL A 311 5.48 6.75 -0.41
CA VAL A 311 4.57 7.89 -0.32
C VAL A 311 3.22 7.47 0.27
N PRO A 312 2.79 8.02 1.41
CA PRO A 312 1.43 7.84 1.88
C PRO A 312 0.44 8.60 0.98
N VAL A 313 -0.64 7.93 0.54
CA VAL A 313 -1.63 8.50 -0.37
C VAL A 313 -3.03 8.42 0.24
N PRO A 314 -3.39 9.35 1.15
CA PRO A 314 -4.74 9.40 1.72
C PRO A 314 -5.77 9.72 0.63
N ALA A 315 -6.88 8.96 0.65
CA ALA A 315 -7.93 9.00 -0.37
C ALA A 315 -9.31 8.68 0.21
N GLY A 316 -10.34 8.71 -0.62
CA GLY A 316 -11.67 8.19 -0.26
C GLY A 316 -12.57 9.21 0.44
N GLY A 317 -13.08 10.19 -0.30
CA GLY A 317 -13.99 11.23 0.19
C GLY A 317 -13.26 12.52 0.59
N MET A 318 -12.07 12.72 0.06
CA MET A 318 -11.33 13.98 0.21
C MET A 318 -11.94 15.09 -0.64
N THR A 319 -12.01 16.31 -0.07
CA THR A 319 -12.48 17.52 -0.76
C THR A 319 -11.38 18.57 -0.80
N THR A 320 -11.50 19.54 -1.71
CA THR A 320 -10.51 20.61 -1.85
C THR A 320 -10.46 21.56 -0.66
N ASP A 321 -11.54 21.66 0.12
CA ASP A 321 -11.61 22.53 1.30
C ASP A 321 -10.80 21.99 2.48
N ARG A 322 -10.64 20.66 2.54
CA ARG A 322 -9.85 19.99 3.58
C ARG A 322 -8.34 19.95 3.28
N VAL A 323 -7.89 20.48 2.15
CA VAL A 323 -6.46 20.41 1.77
C VAL A 323 -5.54 21.04 2.83
N PRO A 324 -5.80 22.24 3.39
CA PRO A 324 -4.95 22.78 4.45
C PRO A 324 -4.89 21.88 5.68
N GLU A 325 -6.04 21.41 6.17
CA GLU A 325 -6.13 20.48 7.31
C GLU A 325 -5.31 19.19 7.05
N MET A 326 -5.39 18.63 5.83
CA MET A 326 -4.64 17.43 5.48
C MET A 326 -3.14 17.68 5.44
N LEU A 327 -2.70 18.83 4.96
CA LEU A 327 -1.29 19.19 4.91
C LEU A 327 -0.72 19.47 6.30
N ASP A 328 -1.51 20.09 7.19
CA ASP A 328 -1.15 20.26 8.60
C ASP A 328 -1.01 18.92 9.32
N PHE A 329 -1.87 17.95 8.95
CA PHE A 329 -1.89 16.62 9.56
C PHE A 329 -0.76 15.70 9.08
N TYR A 330 -0.52 15.63 7.75
CA TYR A 330 0.44 14.71 7.14
C TYR A 330 1.81 15.34 6.85
N GLY A 331 1.90 16.66 6.83
CA GLY A 331 3.10 17.37 6.38
C GLY A 331 3.29 17.34 4.87
N ALA A 332 4.51 17.63 4.45
CA ALA A 332 4.89 17.67 3.04
C ALA A 332 5.03 16.27 2.41
N ASP A 333 5.35 15.24 3.20
CA ASP A 333 5.72 13.91 2.73
C ASP A 333 4.50 13.03 2.42
N VAL A 334 3.58 13.55 1.61
CA VAL A 334 2.29 12.95 1.29
C VAL A 334 1.92 13.21 -0.18
N MET A 335 1.06 12.36 -0.76
CA MET A 335 0.38 12.61 -2.02
C MET A 335 -1.13 12.69 -1.77
N LEU A 336 -1.71 13.88 -1.83
CA LEU A 336 -3.14 14.06 -1.65
C LEU A 336 -3.90 13.60 -2.90
N LEU A 337 -4.82 12.63 -2.73
CA LEU A 337 -5.63 12.09 -3.82
C LEU A 337 -7.07 12.57 -3.70
N ILE A 338 -7.49 13.46 -4.61
CA ILE A 338 -8.86 13.93 -4.75
C ILE A 338 -9.41 13.51 -6.12
N GLY A 339 -10.46 12.69 -6.13
CA GLY A 339 -11.10 12.19 -7.36
C GLY A 339 -12.50 12.76 -7.55
N GLY A 340 -13.50 12.15 -6.90
CA GLY A 340 -14.92 12.47 -7.11
C GLY A 340 -15.26 13.94 -6.93
N ALA A 341 -14.77 14.57 -5.87
CA ALA A 341 -15.04 15.98 -5.59
C ALA A 341 -14.52 16.95 -6.68
N LEU A 342 -13.41 16.62 -7.36
CA LEU A 342 -12.98 17.40 -8.53
C LEU A 342 -13.89 17.15 -9.74
N LEU A 343 -14.32 15.91 -9.98
CA LEU A 343 -15.17 15.55 -11.10
C LEU A 343 -16.58 16.16 -11.02
N GLU A 344 -17.05 16.50 -9.81
CA GLU A 344 -18.32 17.24 -9.61
C GLU A 344 -18.31 18.62 -10.28
N ALA A 345 -17.13 19.20 -10.50
CA ALA A 345 -16.97 20.47 -11.22
C ALA A 345 -17.28 20.39 -12.73
N ARG A 346 -17.47 19.21 -13.29
CA ARG A 346 -17.86 18.97 -14.70
C ARG A 346 -17.04 19.82 -15.68
N GLU A 347 -17.65 20.80 -16.34
CA GLU A 347 -17.01 21.66 -17.31
C GLU A 347 -15.84 22.46 -16.72
N GLN A 348 -15.90 22.79 -15.44
CA GLN A 348 -14.87 23.53 -14.71
C GLN A 348 -13.81 22.64 -14.05
N LEU A 349 -13.65 21.39 -14.54
CA LEU A 349 -12.72 20.42 -13.95
C LEU A 349 -11.28 20.93 -13.94
N THR A 350 -10.86 21.60 -15.00
CA THR A 350 -9.50 22.16 -15.10
C THR A 350 -9.26 23.24 -14.05
N GLU A 351 -10.20 24.16 -13.89
CA GLU A 351 -10.14 25.26 -12.91
C GLU A 351 -10.20 24.72 -11.47
N ALA A 352 -11.08 23.77 -11.21
CA ALA A 352 -11.16 23.09 -9.90
C ALA A 352 -9.86 22.36 -9.55
N THR A 353 -9.26 21.69 -10.55
CA THR A 353 -7.96 21.04 -10.38
C THR A 353 -6.84 22.05 -10.14
N ALA A 354 -6.82 23.17 -10.86
CA ALA A 354 -5.84 24.24 -10.67
C ALA A 354 -5.96 24.87 -9.28
N ALA A 355 -7.18 25.07 -8.78
CA ALA A 355 -7.43 25.56 -7.43
C ALA A 355 -6.92 24.57 -6.35
N PHE A 356 -7.14 23.25 -6.53
CA PHE A 356 -6.58 22.22 -5.67
C PHE A 356 -5.05 22.28 -5.64
N VAL A 357 -4.42 22.30 -6.80
CA VAL A 357 -2.95 22.35 -6.95
C VAL A 357 -2.39 23.63 -6.32
N ALA A 358 -3.05 24.78 -6.51
CA ALA A 358 -2.65 26.06 -5.92
C ALA A 358 -2.69 25.99 -4.39
N LYS A 359 -3.71 25.40 -3.78
CA LYS A 359 -3.78 25.22 -2.32
C LYS A 359 -2.61 24.38 -1.80
N VAL A 360 -2.23 23.30 -2.50
CA VAL A 360 -1.09 22.45 -2.10
C VAL A 360 0.24 23.19 -2.26
N ARG A 361 0.42 23.93 -3.37
CA ARG A 361 1.66 24.69 -3.63
C ARG A 361 1.84 25.89 -2.73
N GLY A 362 0.76 26.52 -2.33
CA GLY A 362 0.76 27.72 -1.47
C GLY A 362 0.76 27.41 0.02
N HIS A 363 0.70 26.14 0.41
CA HIS A 363 0.68 25.75 1.83
C HIS A 363 2.03 26.00 2.49
N ALA A 364 2.02 26.70 3.63
CA ALA A 364 3.20 26.91 4.46
C ALA A 364 3.25 25.78 5.51
N TYR A 365 4.24 24.92 5.43
CA TYR A 365 4.47 23.90 6.45
C TYR A 365 5.12 24.53 7.67
N GLY A 366 4.52 24.34 8.85
CA GLY A 366 5.02 24.84 10.13
C GLY A 366 6.29 24.16 10.62
#